data_79cf839000437bbdf322d3634fb95e8e
#
_entry.id   79cf839000437bbdf322d3634fb95e8e
#
_cell.length_a   1.000
_cell.length_b   1.000
_cell.length_c   1.000
_cell.angle_alpha   90.00
_cell.angle_beta   90.00
_cell.angle_gamma   90.00
#
_symmetry.space_group_name_H-M   'P 1'
#
loop_
_entity.id
_entity.type
_entity.pdbx_description
1 polymer ?
#
loop_
_entity_poly.entity_id
_entity_poly.type
_entity_poly.pdbx_seq_one_letter_code
_entity_poly.pdbx_strand_id
1 'polypeptide(L)'
;SNVIVHPTWFSAWHDANEWSIGPGLACDPDEYFIVVPNQLNNGLSTSPCTAPPPFDGPHFPPVTFYDQVEAQHRLLTQKWGIESLELVLGSSMGAGQTYQWAVSHPEMVKRAAPIVGSSRTSEHNQVFLKSLRATLTLDPAFRGGEYARDARPTAGMRAFARIYAGWGLSQAFYWESEYRTMGYSSLEDFLVGFWEGFWLDEDRDPYNLLAMLWTWDHGDVGRSPGFDGDTEAALRSIRCPL
;
A
#
# COMPACT_ATOMS: atom_id res chain seq x y z
N SER A 1 -0.65 15.72 -21.80
CA SER A 1 -0.06 15.69 -20.46
C SER A 1 1.05 14.65 -20.43
N ASN A 2 2.13 14.92 -19.73
CA ASN A 2 3.26 14.01 -19.48
C ASN A 2 3.33 13.59 -18.01
N VAL A 3 2.18 13.45 -17.37
CA VAL A 3 2.10 13.14 -15.93
C VAL A 3 2.05 11.64 -15.70
N ILE A 4 2.90 11.13 -14.81
CA ILE A 4 2.83 9.79 -14.27
C ILE A 4 2.36 9.85 -12.81
N VAL A 5 1.37 9.03 -12.45
CA VAL A 5 1.01 8.79 -11.06
C VAL A 5 1.57 7.43 -10.65
N HIS A 6 2.35 7.42 -9.57
CA HIS A 6 3.05 6.22 -9.10
C HIS A 6 2.67 5.89 -7.63
N PRO A 7 1.47 5.31 -7.37
CA PRO A 7 1.02 4.96 -6.03
C PRO A 7 1.98 3.97 -5.35
N THR A 8 2.16 4.14 -4.05
CA THR A 8 3.05 3.30 -3.24
C THR A 8 2.38 1.98 -2.82
N TRP A 9 3.18 1.02 -2.34
CA TRP A 9 2.70 -0.25 -1.80
C TRP A 9 2.37 -0.17 -0.30
N PHE A 10 1.97 -1.29 0.29
CA PHE A 10 1.64 -1.39 1.71
C PHE A 10 2.78 -0.86 2.60
N SER A 11 2.46 0.03 3.51
CA SER A 11 3.40 0.68 4.44
C SER A 11 4.50 1.55 3.82
N ALA A 12 4.52 1.72 2.50
CA ALA A 12 5.53 2.53 1.83
C ALA A 12 5.21 4.03 1.93
N TRP A 13 6.27 4.81 2.02
CA TRP A 13 6.24 6.25 1.83
C TRP A 13 6.63 6.60 0.40
N HIS A 14 6.48 7.87 0.01
CA HIS A 14 6.74 8.31 -1.37
C HIS A 14 8.16 8.02 -1.87
N ASP A 15 9.17 8.09 -1.00
CA ASP A 15 10.58 7.81 -1.28
C ASP A 15 10.85 6.33 -1.62
N ALA A 16 9.97 5.42 -1.18
CA ALA A 16 10.10 4.00 -1.50
C ALA A 16 10.03 3.69 -3.01
N ASN A 17 9.49 4.59 -3.83
CA ASN A 17 9.41 4.44 -5.29
C ASN A 17 10.61 5.03 -6.04
N GLU A 18 11.56 5.69 -5.37
CA GLU A 18 12.70 6.37 -6.00
C GLU A 18 13.59 5.45 -6.84
N TRP A 19 13.69 4.17 -6.50
CA TRP A 19 14.46 3.19 -7.26
C TRP A 19 14.00 3.04 -8.72
N SER A 20 12.76 3.39 -9.03
CA SER A 20 12.17 3.32 -10.39
C SER A 20 12.18 4.65 -11.12
N ILE A 21 12.65 5.72 -10.46
CA ILE A 21 12.66 7.10 -10.98
C ILE A 21 14.08 7.51 -11.31
N GLY A 22 14.32 7.85 -12.55
CA GLY A 22 15.66 8.31 -12.98
C GLY A 22 15.82 8.34 -14.50
N PRO A 23 16.87 8.98 -14.98
CA PRO A 23 17.15 9.09 -16.40
C PRO A 23 17.26 7.72 -17.09
N GLY A 24 16.52 7.52 -18.17
CA GLY A 24 16.48 6.27 -18.93
C GLY A 24 15.64 5.15 -18.31
N LEU A 25 14.99 5.41 -17.17
CA LEU A 25 14.00 4.49 -16.56
C LEU A 25 12.59 4.80 -17.08
N ALA A 26 11.63 3.91 -16.76
CA ALA A 26 10.22 4.12 -17.15
C ALA A 26 9.62 5.41 -16.55
N CYS A 27 10.10 5.82 -15.39
CA CYS A 27 9.76 7.08 -14.74
C CYS A 27 10.94 8.07 -14.87
N ASP A 28 11.21 8.50 -16.10
CA ASP A 28 12.28 9.47 -16.36
C ASP A 28 11.81 10.90 -16.03
N PRO A 29 12.42 11.58 -15.05
CA PRO A 29 12.03 12.93 -14.65
C PRO A 29 12.38 14.01 -15.68
N ASP A 30 13.25 13.71 -16.66
CA ASP A 30 13.53 14.62 -17.77
C ASP A 30 12.39 14.65 -18.79
N GLU A 31 11.56 13.59 -18.83
CA GLU A 31 10.44 13.46 -19.77
C GLU A 31 9.05 13.63 -19.09
N TYR A 32 8.93 13.23 -17.82
CA TYR A 32 7.66 13.15 -17.13
C TYR A 32 7.62 13.95 -15.83
N PHE A 33 6.45 14.51 -15.54
CA PHE A 33 6.11 15.00 -14.21
C PHE A 33 5.57 13.83 -13.39
N ILE A 34 6.37 13.35 -12.42
CA ILE A 34 6.08 12.15 -11.65
C ILE A 34 5.49 12.52 -10.30
N VAL A 35 4.32 12.01 -10.01
CA VAL A 35 3.60 12.21 -8.75
C VAL A 35 3.57 10.90 -7.99
N VAL A 36 4.21 10.88 -6.81
CA VAL A 36 4.19 9.75 -5.89
C VAL A 36 3.35 10.12 -4.66
N PRO A 37 2.04 9.83 -4.67
CA PRO A 37 1.18 10.21 -3.56
C PRO A 37 1.41 9.30 -2.37
N ASN A 38 1.57 9.88 -1.18
CA ASN A 38 1.46 9.12 0.05
C ASN A 38 0.02 8.67 0.25
N GLN A 39 -0.16 7.37 0.47
CA GLN A 39 -1.49 6.83 0.76
C GLN A 39 -2.06 7.43 2.05
N LEU A 40 -3.37 7.60 2.11
CA LEU A 40 -4.06 7.71 3.39
C LEU A 40 -3.71 6.48 4.23
N ASN A 41 -3.56 6.64 5.52
CA ASN A 41 -3.16 5.61 6.49
C ASN A 41 -1.65 5.29 6.56
N ASN A 42 -0.78 5.88 5.72
CA ASN A 42 0.66 5.52 5.74
C ASN A 42 1.50 6.27 6.79
N GLY A 43 0.89 7.16 7.55
CA GLY A 43 1.57 7.96 8.60
C GLY A 43 2.05 9.35 8.14
N LEU A 44 2.28 9.57 6.84
CA LEU A 44 2.67 10.87 6.28
C LEU A 44 1.46 11.66 5.74
N SER A 45 0.52 11.00 5.07
CA SER A 45 -0.80 11.57 4.80
C SER A 45 -1.71 11.43 6.02
N THR A 46 -2.95 11.91 5.92
CA THR A 46 -3.95 11.74 6.98
C THR A 46 -4.08 10.26 7.34
N SER A 47 -3.83 9.94 8.60
CA SER A 47 -3.68 8.58 9.11
C SER A 47 -4.19 8.49 10.54
N PRO A 48 -4.49 7.30 11.06
CA PRO A 48 -4.87 7.12 12.46
C PRO A 48 -3.97 7.85 13.46
N CYS A 49 -2.64 7.81 13.28
CA CYS A 49 -1.70 8.47 14.19
C CYS A 49 -1.56 9.99 13.98
N THR A 50 -2.06 10.55 12.88
CA THR A 50 -1.94 11.98 12.55
C THR A 50 -3.27 12.72 12.50
N ALA A 51 -4.38 12.01 12.45
CA ALA A 51 -5.71 12.62 12.44
C ALA A 51 -6.03 13.25 13.80
N PRO A 52 -6.73 14.41 13.80
CA PRO A 52 -7.20 15.01 15.06
C PRO A 52 -8.41 14.24 15.61
N PRO A 53 -8.66 14.31 16.93
CA PRO A 53 -9.92 13.81 17.49
C PRO A 53 -11.13 14.45 16.80
N PRO A 54 -12.23 13.74 16.60
CA PRO A 54 -12.53 12.39 17.10
C PRO A 54 -12.13 11.27 16.13
N PHE A 55 -11.30 11.54 15.12
CA PHE A 55 -10.96 10.59 14.04
C PHE A 55 -9.57 9.97 14.20
N ASP A 56 -8.95 10.09 15.35
CA ASP A 56 -7.65 9.52 15.66
C ASP A 56 -7.71 8.06 16.10
N GLY A 57 -6.61 7.36 15.99
CA GLY A 57 -6.43 5.97 16.44
C GLY A 57 -7.54 5.02 15.99
N PRO A 58 -8.24 4.36 16.95
CA PRO A 58 -9.30 3.41 16.65
C PRO A 58 -10.55 4.01 15.98
N HIS A 59 -10.69 5.30 16.01
CA HIS A 59 -11.84 6.02 15.44
C HIS A 59 -11.61 6.50 14.01
N PHE A 60 -10.44 6.21 13.44
CA PHE A 60 -10.15 6.56 12.06
C PHE A 60 -11.09 5.81 11.10
N PRO A 61 -11.72 6.51 10.15
CA PRO A 61 -12.66 5.87 9.25
C PRO A 61 -11.95 4.86 8.33
N PRO A 62 -12.64 3.77 7.94
CA PRO A 62 -12.12 2.86 6.93
C PRO A 62 -11.95 3.59 5.60
N VAL A 63 -10.82 3.35 4.93
CA VAL A 63 -10.46 3.95 3.64
C VAL A 63 -10.34 2.84 2.60
N THR A 64 -11.06 2.94 1.48
CA THR A 64 -11.00 2.01 0.35
C THR A 64 -9.96 2.45 -0.68
N PHE A 65 -9.65 1.60 -1.69
CA PHE A 65 -8.88 2.04 -2.85
C PHE A 65 -9.60 3.14 -3.63
N TYR A 66 -10.93 3.12 -3.67
CA TYR A 66 -11.72 4.19 -4.28
C TYR A 66 -11.46 5.53 -3.58
N ASP A 67 -11.49 5.58 -2.25
CA ASP A 67 -11.22 6.80 -1.48
C ASP A 67 -9.78 7.31 -1.69
N GLN A 68 -8.80 6.40 -1.75
CA GLN A 68 -7.40 6.73 -2.07
C GLN A 68 -7.31 7.44 -3.43
N VAL A 69 -7.92 6.84 -4.44
CA VAL A 69 -7.88 7.35 -5.83
C VAL A 69 -8.65 8.66 -5.95
N GLU A 70 -9.81 8.80 -5.31
CA GLU A 70 -10.57 10.05 -5.30
C GLU A 70 -9.79 11.20 -4.65
N ALA A 71 -9.09 10.93 -3.55
CA ALA A 71 -8.23 11.94 -2.92
C ALA A 71 -7.09 12.38 -3.85
N GLN A 72 -6.44 11.42 -4.52
CA GLN A 72 -5.38 11.68 -5.51
C GLN A 72 -5.94 12.43 -6.72
N HIS A 73 -7.09 12.01 -7.25
CA HIS A 73 -7.75 12.67 -8.37
C HIS A 73 -8.06 14.14 -8.05
N ARG A 74 -8.62 14.41 -6.87
CA ARG A 74 -8.89 15.81 -6.45
C ARG A 74 -7.61 16.62 -6.30
N LEU A 75 -6.54 16.05 -5.77
CA LEU A 75 -5.24 16.71 -5.70
C LEU A 75 -4.74 17.10 -7.08
N LEU A 76 -4.78 16.17 -8.04
CA LEU A 76 -4.28 16.39 -9.40
C LEU A 76 -5.11 17.43 -10.16
N THR A 77 -6.44 17.30 -10.12
CA THR A 77 -7.34 18.15 -10.89
C THR A 77 -7.55 19.52 -10.27
N GLN A 78 -7.85 19.58 -8.96
CA GLN A 78 -8.24 20.84 -8.32
C GLN A 78 -7.04 21.71 -7.95
N LYS A 79 -5.91 21.09 -7.56
CA LYS A 79 -4.71 21.85 -7.16
C LYS A 79 -3.78 22.15 -8.32
N TRP A 80 -3.62 21.22 -9.24
CA TRP A 80 -2.63 21.34 -10.34
C TRP A 80 -3.25 21.43 -11.74
N GLY A 81 -4.57 21.29 -11.89
CA GLY A 81 -5.25 21.41 -13.18
C GLY A 81 -4.88 20.28 -14.17
N ILE A 82 -4.47 19.10 -13.63
CA ILE A 82 -4.08 17.95 -14.45
C ILE A 82 -5.33 17.21 -14.88
N GLU A 83 -5.58 17.14 -16.19
CA GLU A 83 -6.78 16.54 -16.77
C GLU A 83 -6.50 15.18 -17.44
N SER A 84 -5.24 14.79 -17.61
CA SER A 84 -4.89 13.50 -18.22
C SER A 84 -3.56 12.97 -17.68
N LEU A 85 -3.47 11.65 -17.55
CA LEU A 85 -2.30 10.93 -17.07
C LEU A 85 -1.72 10.09 -18.20
N GLU A 86 -0.43 10.22 -18.42
CA GLU A 86 0.28 9.39 -19.42
C GLU A 86 0.36 7.93 -18.95
N LEU A 87 0.60 7.74 -17.66
CA LEU A 87 0.71 6.43 -17.04
C LEU A 87 0.26 6.49 -15.57
N VAL A 88 -0.43 5.45 -15.12
CA VAL A 88 -0.54 5.10 -13.71
C VAL A 88 0.21 3.79 -13.51
N LEU A 89 1.25 3.82 -12.68
CA LEU A 89 2.15 2.68 -12.44
C LEU A 89 2.20 2.39 -10.95
N GLY A 90 1.83 1.20 -10.53
CA GLY A 90 1.93 0.83 -9.11
C GLY A 90 2.20 -0.64 -8.90
N SER A 91 2.93 -0.96 -7.83
CA SER A 91 3.20 -2.34 -7.45
C SER A 91 2.49 -2.74 -6.16
N SER A 92 2.15 -4.04 -6.02
CA SER A 92 1.48 -4.59 -4.84
C SER A 92 0.17 -3.85 -4.54
N MET A 93 0.03 -3.22 -3.37
CA MET A 93 -1.13 -2.39 -3.02
C MET A 93 -1.26 -1.15 -3.93
N GLY A 94 -0.13 -0.65 -4.47
CA GLY A 94 -0.13 0.37 -5.52
C GLY A 94 -0.74 -0.12 -6.84
N ALA A 95 -0.62 -1.41 -7.16
CA ALA A 95 -1.30 -2.01 -8.30
C ALA A 95 -2.83 -2.04 -8.11
N GLY A 96 -3.31 -2.29 -6.89
CA GLY A 96 -4.73 -2.16 -6.56
C GLY A 96 -5.25 -0.74 -6.83
N GLN A 97 -4.47 0.27 -6.45
CA GLN A 97 -4.80 1.67 -6.77
C GLN A 97 -4.72 1.95 -8.28
N THR A 98 -3.78 1.33 -9.00
CA THR A 98 -3.65 1.46 -10.46
C THR A 98 -4.88 0.90 -11.18
N TYR A 99 -5.37 -0.27 -10.79
CA TYR A 99 -6.65 -0.79 -11.29
C TYR A 99 -7.81 0.14 -10.95
N GLN A 100 -7.84 0.66 -9.74
CA GLN A 100 -8.88 1.58 -9.29
C GLN A 100 -8.88 2.88 -10.10
N TRP A 101 -7.71 3.45 -10.41
CA TRP A 101 -7.57 4.60 -11.30
C TRP A 101 -8.16 4.33 -12.69
N ALA A 102 -7.80 3.20 -13.29
CA ALA A 102 -8.26 2.83 -14.63
C ALA A 102 -9.78 2.59 -14.70
N VAL A 103 -10.39 2.12 -13.59
CA VAL A 103 -11.83 1.90 -13.48
C VAL A 103 -12.57 3.20 -13.18
N SER A 104 -12.09 4.01 -12.21
CA SER A 104 -12.81 5.21 -11.75
C SER A 104 -12.68 6.39 -12.70
N HIS A 105 -11.54 6.52 -13.39
CA HIS A 105 -11.23 7.66 -14.26
C HIS A 105 -10.71 7.21 -15.63
N PRO A 106 -11.48 6.39 -16.37
CA PRO A 106 -11.03 5.80 -17.64
C PRO A 106 -10.72 6.82 -18.72
N GLU A 107 -11.31 8.02 -18.65
CA GLU A 107 -11.05 9.13 -19.61
C GLU A 107 -9.73 9.84 -19.33
N MET A 108 -9.26 9.78 -18.08
CA MET A 108 -8.05 10.48 -17.66
C MET A 108 -6.79 9.63 -17.86
N VAL A 109 -6.89 8.31 -17.73
CA VAL A 109 -5.76 7.38 -17.76
C VAL A 109 -5.48 6.88 -19.16
N LYS A 110 -4.31 7.20 -19.73
CA LYS A 110 -3.92 6.72 -21.07
C LYS A 110 -3.31 5.33 -21.07
N ARG A 111 -2.58 4.96 -20.01
CA ARG A 111 -1.96 3.63 -19.79
C ARG A 111 -1.98 3.31 -18.30
N ALA A 112 -2.11 2.05 -17.97
CA ALA A 112 -2.03 1.58 -16.60
C ALA A 112 -1.10 0.35 -16.51
N ALA A 113 -0.20 0.34 -15.53
CA ALA A 113 0.74 -0.76 -15.31
C ALA A 113 0.64 -1.26 -13.85
N PRO A 114 -0.34 -2.12 -13.55
CA PRO A 114 -0.44 -2.76 -12.25
C PRO A 114 0.57 -3.92 -12.16
N ILE A 115 1.56 -3.81 -11.27
CA ILE A 115 2.65 -4.79 -11.12
C ILE A 115 2.46 -5.58 -9.83
N VAL A 116 2.53 -6.91 -9.89
CA VAL A 116 2.46 -7.85 -8.76
C VAL A 116 1.31 -7.55 -7.77
N GLY A 117 0.15 -7.22 -8.29
CA GLY A 117 -1.06 -6.94 -7.52
C GLY A 117 -2.32 -7.44 -8.21
N SER A 118 -3.48 -7.14 -7.64
CA SER A 118 -4.77 -7.61 -8.13
C SER A 118 -5.83 -6.52 -8.08
N SER A 119 -6.83 -6.64 -8.96
CA SER A 119 -8.03 -5.79 -8.98
C SER A 119 -9.02 -6.12 -7.85
N ARG A 120 -8.89 -7.32 -7.29
CA ARG A 120 -9.66 -7.81 -6.14
C ARG A 120 -8.78 -8.68 -5.27
N THR A 121 -8.83 -8.47 -3.95
CA THR A 121 -8.10 -9.26 -2.97
C THR A 121 -8.69 -10.67 -2.90
N SER A 122 -7.84 -11.69 -3.17
CA SER A 122 -8.25 -13.09 -3.11
C SER A 122 -8.45 -13.57 -1.67
N GLU A 123 -9.25 -14.61 -1.48
CA GLU A 123 -9.45 -15.24 -0.17
C GLU A 123 -8.13 -15.73 0.44
N HIS A 124 -7.22 -16.27 -0.38
CA HIS A 124 -5.88 -16.68 0.09
C HIS A 124 -5.10 -15.49 0.64
N ASN A 125 -5.15 -14.35 -0.05
CA ASN A 125 -4.50 -13.13 0.44
C ASN A 125 -5.19 -12.61 1.72
N GLN A 126 -6.51 -12.71 1.82
CA GLN A 126 -7.26 -12.36 3.04
C GLN A 126 -6.82 -13.20 4.26
N VAL A 127 -6.50 -14.49 4.10
CA VAL A 127 -5.96 -15.31 5.19
C VAL A 127 -4.65 -14.73 5.71
N PHE A 128 -3.75 -14.33 4.81
CA PHE A 128 -2.51 -13.65 5.19
C PHE A 128 -2.77 -12.33 5.94
N LEU A 129 -3.63 -11.47 5.42
CA LEU A 129 -3.94 -10.17 6.03
C LEU A 129 -4.60 -10.32 7.40
N LYS A 130 -5.51 -11.28 7.56
CA LYS A 130 -6.13 -11.62 8.84
C LYS A 130 -5.12 -12.16 9.85
N SER A 131 -4.12 -12.92 9.39
CA SER A 131 -3.02 -13.38 10.24
C SER A 131 -2.16 -12.22 10.75
N LEU A 132 -1.81 -11.28 9.87
CA LEU A 132 -1.10 -10.06 10.25
C LEU A 132 -1.90 -9.22 11.26
N ARG A 133 -3.19 -9.02 11.00
CA ARG A 133 -4.07 -8.32 11.93
C ARG A 133 -4.06 -8.98 13.32
N ALA A 134 -4.15 -10.30 13.36
CA ALA A 134 -4.20 -11.07 14.60
C ALA A 134 -2.93 -10.85 15.46
N THR A 135 -1.74 -10.75 14.85
CA THR A 135 -0.51 -10.51 15.63
C THR A 135 -0.55 -9.21 16.42
N LEU A 136 -1.09 -8.15 15.83
CA LEU A 136 -1.19 -6.85 16.49
C LEU A 136 -2.30 -6.82 17.54
N THR A 137 -3.50 -7.33 17.17
CA THR A 137 -4.68 -7.20 18.03
C THR A 137 -4.70 -8.18 19.21
N LEU A 138 -3.94 -9.27 19.15
CA LEU A 138 -3.79 -10.23 20.25
C LEU A 138 -2.64 -9.87 21.21
N ASP A 139 -1.77 -8.92 20.86
CA ASP A 139 -0.77 -8.43 21.78
C ASP A 139 -1.46 -7.68 22.95
N PRO A 140 -1.22 -8.09 24.22
CA PRO A 140 -1.81 -7.42 25.37
C PRO A 140 -1.53 -5.91 25.45
N ALA A 141 -0.39 -5.46 24.89
CA ALA A 141 -0.05 -4.04 24.84
C ALA A 141 -0.90 -3.25 23.84
N PHE A 142 -1.58 -3.90 22.90
CA PHE A 142 -2.45 -3.24 21.93
C PHE A 142 -3.67 -2.56 22.56
N ARG A 143 -4.27 -3.14 23.61
CA ARG A 143 -5.39 -2.56 24.38
C ARG A 143 -6.56 -2.07 23.53
N GLY A 144 -6.91 -2.77 22.44
CA GLY A 144 -7.97 -2.32 21.55
C GLY A 144 -7.60 -1.10 20.70
N GLY A 145 -6.33 -0.71 20.70
CA GLY A 145 -5.80 0.47 20.01
C GLY A 145 -5.50 1.67 20.94
N GLU A 146 -5.82 1.53 22.23
CA GLU A 146 -5.52 2.53 23.26
C GLU A 146 -4.15 2.30 23.89
N TYR A 147 -3.09 2.32 23.09
CA TYR A 147 -1.70 2.23 23.57
C TYR A 147 -1.01 3.59 23.49
N ALA A 148 -0.12 3.84 24.43
CA ALA A 148 0.78 4.99 24.32
C ALA A 148 1.91 4.70 23.32
N ARG A 149 2.43 5.73 22.66
CA ARG A 149 3.47 5.58 21.64
C ARG A 149 4.73 4.86 22.16
N ASP A 150 5.09 5.08 23.41
CA ASP A 150 6.21 4.43 24.12
C ASP A 150 5.87 3.03 24.66
N ALA A 151 4.60 2.61 24.62
CA ALA A 151 4.09 1.33 25.07
C ALA A 151 3.32 0.57 23.99
N ARG A 152 3.72 0.74 22.73
CA ARG A 152 3.09 0.10 21.57
C ARG A 152 3.29 -1.43 21.59
N PRO A 153 2.45 -2.20 20.87
CA PRO A 153 2.45 -3.67 20.87
C PRO A 153 3.67 -4.26 20.14
N THR A 154 4.84 -4.15 20.74
CA THR A 154 6.13 -4.54 20.15
C THR A 154 6.23 -6.05 19.86
N ALA A 155 5.68 -6.91 20.72
CA ALA A 155 5.66 -8.35 20.49
C ALA A 155 4.80 -8.70 19.26
N GLY A 156 3.63 -8.07 19.15
CA GLY A 156 2.77 -8.18 17.96
C GLY A 156 3.44 -7.69 16.70
N MET A 157 4.17 -6.57 16.75
CA MET A 157 4.94 -6.04 15.62
C MET A 157 6.06 -6.99 15.15
N ARG A 158 6.76 -7.65 16.08
CA ARG A 158 7.76 -8.69 15.76
C ARG A 158 7.12 -9.89 15.06
N ALA A 159 5.99 -10.38 15.60
CA ALA A 159 5.25 -11.47 14.98
C ALA A 159 4.72 -11.09 13.59
N PHE A 160 4.24 -9.86 13.42
CA PHE A 160 3.84 -9.28 12.14
C PHE A 160 4.98 -9.34 11.12
N ALA A 161 6.16 -8.86 11.50
CA ALA A 161 7.36 -8.87 10.66
C ALA A 161 7.70 -10.29 10.15
N ARG A 162 7.69 -11.28 11.05
CA ARG A 162 8.04 -12.68 10.73
C ARG A 162 7.01 -13.35 9.82
N ILE A 163 5.71 -13.07 10.01
CA ILE A 163 4.66 -13.56 9.09
C ILE A 163 4.82 -12.90 7.73
N TYR A 164 5.07 -11.59 7.72
CA TYR A 164 5.26 -10.84 6.47
C TYR A 164 6.49 -11.33 5.69
N ALA A 165 7.57 -11.68 6.39
CA ALA A 165 8.78 -12.23 5.78
C ALA A 165 8.50 -13.46 4.89
N GLY A 166 7.64 -14.37 5.36
CA GLY A 166 7.25 -15.56 4.60
C GLY A 166 6.37 -15.28 3.37
N TRP A 167 5.77 -14.09 3.30
CA TRP A 167 4.94 -13.67 2.17
C TRP A 167 5.67 -12.74 1.21
N GLY A 168 6.49 -11.84 1.74
CA GLY A 168 7.13 -10.75 0.98
C GLY A 168 8.28 -11.18 0.08
N LEU A 169 8.83 -12.36 0.28
CA LEU A 169 9.92 -12.92 -0.52
C LEU A 169 9.57 -14.34 -1.01
N SER A 170 10.17 -14.72 -2.13
CA SER A 170 9.90 -16.03 -2.75
C SER A 170 10.43 -17.19 -1.92
N GLN A 171 9.86 -18.37 -2.13
CA GLN A 171 10.40 -19.59 -1.54
C GLN A 171 11.86 -19.83 -1.99
N ALA A 172 12.19 -19.54 -3.25
CA ALA A 172 13.55 -19.66 -3.77
C ALA A 172 14.55 -18.78 -3.01
N PHE A 173 14.17 -17.55 -2.65
CA PHE A 173 15.02 -16.68 -1.85
C PHE A 173 15.49 -17.35 -0.55
N TYR A 174 14.57 -18.02 0.15
CA TYR A 174 14.90 -18.73 1.40
C TYR A 174 15.61 -20.04 1.15
N TRP A 175 15.21 -20.78 0.12
CA TRP A 175 15.83 -22.05 -0.25
C TRP A 175 17.31 -21.87 -0.62
N GLU A 176 17.62 -20.83 -1.37
CA GLU A 176 18.97 -20.51 -1.84
C GLU A 176 19.77 -19.66 -0.82
N SER A 177 19.14 -19.30 0.29
CA SER A 177 19.76 -18.49 1.35
C SER A 177 20.25 -17.12 0.85
N GLU A 178 19.52 -16.49 -0.07
CA GLU A 178 19.87 -15.20 -0.68
C GLU A 178 20.07 -14.06 0.34
N TYR A 179 19.51 -14.17 1.54
CA TYR A 179 19.79 -13.21 2.63
C TYR A 179 21.29 -13.12 2.98
N ARG A 180 22.09 -14.13 2.63
CA ARG A 180 23.55 -14.09 2.83
C ARG A 180 24.24 -13.10 1.90
N THR A 181 23.72 -12.92 0.68
CA THR A 181 24.21 -11.91 -0.28
C THR A 181 23.93 -10.49 0.22
N MET A 182 22.90 -10.34 1.07
CA MET A 182 22.57 -9.08 1.73
C MET A 182 23.42 -8.82 3.00
N GLY A 183 24.34 -9.73 3.35
CA GLY A 183 25.25 -9.57 4.48
C GLY A 183 24.78 -10.21 5.80
N TYR A 184 23.67 -10.96 5.81
CA TYR A 184 23.18 -11.63 7.02
C TYR A 184 23.79 -13.01 7.19
N SER A 185 24.24 -13.33 8.41
CA SER A 185 24.96 -14.56 8.71
C SER A 185 24.06 -15.79 8.84
N SER A 186 22.79 -15.60 9.17
CA SER A 186 21.79 -16.64 9.37
C SER A 186 20.38 -16.15 9.05
N LEU A 187 19.44 -17.09 8.92
CA LEU A 187 18.01 -16.74 8.78
C LEU A 187 17.50 -15.90 9.96
N GLU A 188 17.88 -16.25 11.19
CA GLU A 188 17.45 -15.48 12.37
C GLU A 188 18.05 -14.07 12.37
N ASP A 189 19.31 -13.92 11.98
CA ASP A 189 19.97 -12.63 11.81
C ASP A 189 19.23 -11.75 10.78
N PHE A 190 18.83 -12.33 9.66
CA PHE A 190 18.02 -11.66 8.64
C PHE A 190 16.62 -11.28 9.13
N LEU A 191 15.94 -12.18 9.84
CA LEU A 191 14.61 -11.89 10.38
C LEU A 191 14.65 -10.76 11.41
N VAL A 192 15.64 -10.76 12.28
CA VAL A 192 15.78 -9.70 13.30
C VAL A 192 16.29 -8.40 12.69
N GLY A 193 17.37 -8.47 11.91
CA GLY A 193 18.05 -7.27 11.41
C GLY A 193 17.28 -6.56 10.31
N PHE A 194 16.69 -7.30 9.36
CA PHE A 194 15.96 -6.73 8.23
C PHE A 194 14.46 -6.58 8.55
N TRP A 195 13.76 -7.69 8.81
CA TRP A 195 12.31 -7.67 8.90
C TRP A 195 11.80 -7.02 10.20
N GLU A 196 12.29 -7.45 11.35
CA GLU A 196 11.87 -6.83 12.61
C GLU A 196 12.36 -5.37 12.69
N GLY A 197 13.59 -5.08 12.25
CA GLY A 197 14.10 -3.72 12.19
C GLY A 197 13.22 -2.79 11.39
N PHE A 198 12.78 -3.22 10.20
CA PHE A 198 11.88 -2.45 9.36
C PHE A 198 10.50 -2.18 10.01
N TRP A 199 9.89 -3.20 10.61
CA TRP A 199 8.54 -3.04 11.17
C TRP A 199 8.53 -2.41 12.57
N LEU A 200 9.64 -2.46 13.30
CA LEU A 200 9.78 -1.84 14.63
C LEU A 200 10.18 -0.36 14.57
N ASP A 201 10.42 0.18 13.39
CA ASP A 201 10.67 1.60 13.18
C ASP A 201 9.62 2.44 13.92
N GLU A 202 10.06 3.50 14.60
CA GLU A 202 9.20 4.35 15.44
C GLU A 202 8.11 5.08 14.65
N ASP A 203 8.34 5.32 13.37
CA ASP A 203 7.39 5.98 12.48
C ASP A 203 6.31 5.04 11.93
N ARG A 204 6.42 3.72 12.20
CA ARG A 204 5.43 2.71 11.80
C ARG A 204 4.45 2.44 12.93
N ASP A 205 3.36 3.19 12.94
CA ASP A 205 2.32 3.02 13.94
C ASP A 205 1.45 1.77 13.66
N PRO A 206 1.22 0.90 14.65
CA PRO A 206 0.38 -0.29 14.51
C PRO A 206 -1.02 -0.01 13.99
N TYR A 207 -1.61 1.14 14.35
CA TYR A 207 -2.94 1.50 13.86
C TYR A 207 -2.95 1.87 12.40
N ASN A 208 -1.93 2.57 11.94
CA ASN A 208 -1.76 2.85 10.51
C ASN A 208 -1.66 1.55 9.71
N LEU A 209 -0.90 0.57 10.21
CA LEU A 209 -0.79 -0.75 9.59
C LEU A 209 -2.15 -1.46 9.54
N LEU A 210 -2.93 -1.44 10.63
CA LEU A 210 -4.26 -2.04 10.67
C LEU A 210 -5.23 -1.38 9.70
N ALA A 211 -5.20 -0.05 9.58
CA ALA A 211 -6.02 0.69 8.64
C ALA A 211 -5.66 0.35 7.18
N MET A 212 -4.36 0.24 6.87
CA MET A 212 -3.90 -0.17 5.53
C MET A 212 -4.21 -1.65 5.24
N LEU A 213 -4.10 -2.55 6.24
CA LEU A 213 -4.55 -3.94 6.09
C LEU A 213 -6.04 -4.01 5.77
N TRP A 214 -6.85 -3.15 6.41
CA TRP A 214 -8.28 -3.08 6.11
C TRP A 214 -8.54 -2.64 4.67
N THR A 215 -7.84 -1.61 4.19
CA THR A 215 -7.92 -1.16 2.79
C THR A 215 -7.61 -2.30 1.82
N TRP A 216 -6.54 -3.03 2.08
CA TRP A 216 -6.12 -4.14 1.23
C TRP A 216 -7.09 -5.34 1.30
N ASP A 217 -7.53 -5.73 2.49
CA ASP A 217 -8.50 -6.83 2.69
C ASP A 217 -9.82 -6.58 1.93
N HIS A 218 -10.24 -5.31 1.84
CA HIS A 218 -11.46 -4.90 1.16
C HIS A 218 -11.26 -4.43 -0.28
N GLY A 219 -10.05 -4.58 -0.82
CA GLY A 219 -9.71 -4.19 -2.18
C GLY A 219 -10.51 -4.98 -3.21
N ASP A 220 -11.37 -4.29 -3.96
CA ASP A 220 -12.18 -4.84 -5.06
C ASP A 220 -12.71 -3.69 -5.91
N VAL A 221 -12.26 -3.57 -7.14
CA VAL A 221 -12.73 -2.54 -8.08
C VAL A 221 -14.22 -2.66 -8.41
N GLY A 222 -14.80 -3.85 -8.27
CA GLY A 222 -16.23 -4.06 -8.46
C GLY A 222 -17.10 -3.37 -7.41
N ARG A 223 -16.52 -2.97 -6.27
CA ARG A 223 -17.22 -2.17 -5.25
C ARG A 223 -17.21 -0.67 -5.52
N SER A 224 -16.61 -0.24 -6.61
CA SER A 224 -16.69 1.15 -7.07
C SER A 224 -18.13 1.53 -7.43
N PRO A 225 -18.51 2.80 -7.29
CA PRO A 225 -19.84 3.25 -7.67
C PRO A 225 -20.21 2.85 -9.11
N GLY A 226 -21.42 2.30 -9.28
CA GLY A 226 -21.95 1.88 -10.57
C GLY A 226 -21.69 0.43 -10.98
N PHE A 227 -20.97 -0.37 -10.17
CA PHE A 227 -20.68 -1.78 -10.49
C PHE A 227 -21.32 -2.78 -9.53
N ASP A 228 -21.87 -2.36 -8.39
CA ASP A 228 -22.64 -3.17 -7.45
C ASP A 228 -21.97 -4.50 -7.03
N GLY A 229 -20.62 -4.52 -6.94
CA GLY A 229 -19.82 -5.69 -6.59
C GLY A 229 -19.39 -6.54 -7.80
N ASP A 230 -19.75 -6.16 -9.02
CA ASP A 230 -19.34 -6.85 -10.24
C ASP A 230 -17.93 -6.44 -10.68
N THR A 231 -16.93 -7.19 -10.21
CA THR A 231 -15.52 -6.98 -10.56
C THR A 231 -15.26 -7.14 -12.06
N GLU A 232 -15.98 -8.06 -12.73
CA GLU A 232 -15.79 -8.30 -14.16
C GLU A 232 -16.31 -7.12 -14.98
N ALA A 233 -17.48 -6.59 -14.65
CA ALA A 233 -18.04 -5.40 -15.28
C ALA A 233 -17.10 -4.18 -15.07
N ALA A 234 -16.56 -4.01 -13.85
CA ALA A 234 -15.59 -2.95 -13.57
C ALA A 234 -14.33 -3.08 -14.43
N LEU A 235 -13.76 -4.27 -14.55
CA LEU A 235 -12.57 -4.49 -15.39
C LEU A 235 -12.86 -4.26 -16.88
N ARG A 236 -14.04 -4.63 -17.38
CA ARG A 236 -14.45 -4.36 -18.77
C ARG A 236 -14.65 -2.88 -19.07
N SER A 237 -14.83 -2.04 -18.05
CA SER A 237 -14.97 -0.60 -18.23
C SER A 237 -13.64 0.12 -18.48
N ILE A 238 -12.52 -0.53 -18.25
CA ILE A 238 -11.18 0.02 -18.48
C ILE A 238 -10.98 0.27 -19.98
N ARG A 239 -10.53 1.47 -20.35
CA ARG A 239 -10.36 1.91 -21.74
C ARG A 239 -8.92 2.00 -22.19
N CYS A 240 -7.98 2.04 -21.24
CA CYS A 240 -6.56 2.12 -21.54
C CYS A 240 -5.91 0.73 -21.65
N PRO A 241 -4.77 0.61 -22.34
CA PRO A 241 -3.91 -0.57 -22.23
C PRO A 241 -3.46 -0.82 -20.78
N LEU A 242 -3.46 -2.12 -20.41
CA LEU A 242 -2.93 -2.63 -19.13
C LEU A 242 -1.62 -3.36 -19.39
#